data_2dd484dceff671d290d34be611efb506
#
_entry.id   2dd484dceff671d290d34be611efb506
#
_cell.length_a   1.000
_cell.length_b   1.000
_cell.length_c   1.000
_cell.angle_alpha   90.00
_cell.angle_beta   90.00
_cell.angle_gamma   90.00
#
_symmetry.space_group_name_H-M   'P 1'
#
loop_
_entity.id
_entity.type
_entity.pdbx_description
1 polymer ?
#
loop_
_entity_poly.entity_id
_entity_poly.type
_entity_poly.pdbx_seq_one_letter_code
_entity_poly.pdbx_strand_id
1 'polypeptide(L)'
;GTWKVVIRKSGWPTAVKTFRLKKDAEDWERQTTDEMVRGVFIKRSQSERTTFEYAMKRYLLEVTPLKKASTQKTERNRSIILLKYFGKYSLAAITPELISKFRDERLAGLDRIKDGKPQPRKPNTVRLDLALLGALLNTAVKEWQLGLVMNPILNIRRPSPGAGRDRRLTPDEEERLMAAVKLHSNPMLGWIVCIAVETSMRSSEISTLRRSQVLLDRKIVRLFDTKNTSSRTVPLSPLAAECLKYALENPVRPIDTDLIFFGEPGKDKKRRPYNFNKVWANIKKDIGVEDFRFHDLRHEAVSRFVESGLFSDQEVVAISGHKSMQMLRRYTHLKAEDLVDRMDKIKKPA
;
A
#
# COMPACT_ATOMS: atom_id res chain seq x y z
N GLY A 1 -49.04 25.91 2.82
CA GLY A 1 -48.53 25.77 1.45
C GLY A 1 -47.02 25.70 1.39
N THR A 2 -46.48 25.30 0.26
CA THR A 2 -45.00 25.27 0.01
C THR A 2 -44.67 26.20 -1.16
N TRP A 3 -43.51 26.80 -1.12
CA TRP A 3 -42.99 27.70 -2.15
C TRP A 3 -41.99 26.97 -3.03
N LYS A 4 -42.34 26.82 -4.33
CA LYS A 4 -41.44 26.17 -5.34
C LYS A 4 -40.74 27.23 -6.17
N VAL A 5 -39.42 27.25 -6.12
CA VAL A 5 -38.58 28.14 -6.92
C VAL A 5 -38.01 27.36 -8.12
N VAL A 6 -38.07 27.96 -9.29
CA VAL A 6 -37.52 27.40 -10.53
C VAL A 6 -36.67 28.49 -11.21
N ILE A 7 -35.35 28.27 -11.21
CA ILE A 7 -34.40 29.19 -11.83
C ILE A 7 -33.99 28.62 -13.19
N ARG A 8 -34.23 29.42 -14.25
CA ARG A 8 -33.84 29.09 -15.63
C ARG A 8 -32.94 30.21 -16.14
N LYS A 9 -31.67 29.90 -16.35
CA LYS A 9 -30.69 30.84 -16.89
C LYS A 9 -29.98 30.21 -18.08
N SER A 10 -29.84 30.95 -19.18
CA SER A 10 -29.13 30.47 -20.37
C SER A 10 -27.70 30.03 -20.04
N GLY A 11 -27.29 28.87 -20.55
CA GLY A 11 -25.97 28.28 -20.27
C GLY A 11 -25.88 27.52 -18.95
N TRP A 12 -26.96 27.44 -18.15
CA TRP A 12 -26.98 26.76 -16.86
C TRP A 12 -28.10 25.70 -16.79
N PRO A 13 -27.88 24.59 -16.04
CA PRO A 13 -28.95 23.62 -15.80
C PRO A 13 -30.03 24.25 -14.92
N THR A 14 -31.32 23.96 -15.23
CA THR A 14 -32.43 24.43 -14.43
C THR A 14 -32.28 23.99 -12.98
N ALA A 15 -32.32 24.95 -12.05
CA ALA A 15 -32.29 24.70 -10.61
C ALA A 15 -33.71 24.79 -10.05
N VAL A 16 -34.15 23.77 -9.31
CA VAL A 16 -35.50 23.69 -8.70
C VAL A 16 -35.38 23.27 -7.25
N LYS A 17 -36.03 24.03 -6.35
CA LYS A 17 -36.12 23.67 -4.94
C LYS A 17 -37.46 24.13 -4.35
N THR A 18 -37.96 23.40 -3.34
CA THR A 18 -39.23 23.71 -2.64
C THR A 18 -38.95 24.04 -1.20
N PHE A 19 -39.58 25.09 -0.69
CA PHE A 19 -39.39 25.59 0.66
C PHE A 19 -40.71 25.67 1.41
N ARG A 20 -40.66 25.69 2.74
CA ARG A 20 -41.85 25.91 3.59
C ARG A 20 -42.12 27.42 3.79
N LEU A 21 -41.07 28.22 3.84
CA LEU A 21 -41.16 29.67 4.03
C LEU A 21 -40.83 30.41 2.75
N LYS A 22 -41.54 31.50 2.46
CA LYS A 22 -41.31 32.36 1.30
C LYS A 22 -39.92 33.00 1.34
N LYS A 23 -39.52 33.48 2.51
CA LYS A 23 -38.23 34.11 2.74
C LYS A 23 -37.07 33.19 2.35
N ASP A 24 -37.10 31.90 2.76
CA ASP A 24 -36.08 30.93 2.43
C ASP A 24 -36.01 30.68 0.90
N ALA A 25 -37.16 30.72 0.25
CA ALA A 25 -37.26 30.58 -1.21
C ALA A 25 -36.60 31.74 -1.94
N GLU A 26 -36.87 32.98 -1.54
CA GLU A 26 -36.30 34.22 -2.09
C GLU A 26 -34.77 34.32 -1.84
N ASP A 27 -34.33 33.96 -0.64
CA ASP A 27 -32.92 33.94 -0.28
C ASP A 27 -32.16 32.91 -1.12
N TRP A 28 -32.71 31.73 -1.31
CA TRP A 28 -32.10 30.69 -2.16
C TRP A 28 -32.07 31.09 -3.65
N GLU A 29 -33.11 31.73 -4.15
CA GLU A 29 -33.16 32.23 -5.52
C GLU A 29 -32.04 33.23 -5.79
N ARG A 30 -31.91 34.22 -4.91
CA ARG A 30 -30.88 35.27 -5.00
C ARG A 30 -29.48 34.68 -4.94
N GLN A 31 -29.21 33.80 -3.97
CA GLN A 31 -27.91 33.17 -3.81
C GLN A 31 -27.57 32.28 -5.01
N THR A 32 -28.51 31.44 -5.48
CA THR A 32 -28.29 30.56 -6.62
C THR A 32 -28.06 31.32 -7.90
N THR A 33 -28.81 32.42 -8.13
CA THR A 33 -28.64 33.28 -9.28
C THR A 33 -27.28 33.99 -9.26
N ASP A 34 -26.84 34.45 -8.11
CA ASP A 34 -25.51 35.04 -7.91
C ASP A 34 -24.38 34.03 -8.17
N GLU A 35 -24.49 32.80 -7.65
CA GLU A 35 -23.55 31.71 -7.96
C GLU A 35 -23.45 31.42 -9.47
N MET A 36 -24.59 31.45 -10.19
CA MET A 36 -24.63 31.30 -11.66
C MET A 36 -24.01 32.47 -12.39
N VAL A 37 -24.19 33.70 -11.90
CA VAL A 37 -23.58 34.91 -12.47
C VAL A 37 -22.07 34.86 -12.36
N ARG A 38 -21.57 34.43 -11.19
CA ARG A 38 -20.13 34.33 -10.93
C ARG A 38 -19.47 33.07 -11.53
N GLY A 39 -20.22 32.20 -12.17
CA GLY A 39 -19.69 30.96 -12.77
C GLY A 39 -19.33 29.86 -11.78
N VAL A 40 -19.78 29.95 -10.53
CA VAL A 40 -19.44 29.01 -9.44
C VAL A 40 -20.62 28.13 -8.99
N PHE A 41 -21.73 28.16 -9.74
CA PHE A 41 -22.92 27.37 -9.38
C PHE A 41 -22.66 25.86 -9.44
N ILE A 42 -22.98 25.17 -8.36
CA ILE A 42 -22.93 23.70 -8.27
C ILE A 42 -24.29 23.15 -7.91
N LYS A 43 -24.84 22.23 -8.71
CA LYS A 43 -26.14 21.59 -8.45
C LYS A 43 -26.06 20.62 -7.28
N ARG A 44 -26.19 21.14 -6.07
CA ARG A 44 -26.01 20.40 -4.79
C ARG A 44 -27.09 19.33 -4.57
N SER A 45 -28.26 19.42 -5.21
CA SER A 45 -29.35 18.47 -5.05
C SER A 45 -28.96 17.02 -5.34
N GLN A 46 -27.92 16.79 -6.14
CA GLN A 46 -27.44 15.46 -6.47
C GLN A 46 -26.67 14.82 -5.30
N SER A 47 -25.78 15.57 -4.61
CA SER A 47 -25.07 15.10 -3.43
C SER A 47 -25.99 14.86 -2.23
N GLU A 48 -27.09 15.63 -2.12
CA GLU A 48 -28.11 15.47 -1.07
C GLU A 48 -28.92 14.17 -1.25
N ARG A 49 -29.12 13.73 -2.50
CA ARG A 49 -29.90 12.52 -2.83
C ARG A 49 -29.05 11.26 -2.97
N THR A 50 -27.79 11.39 -3.30
CA THR A 50 -26.89 10.26 -3.50
C THR A 50 -26.34 9.78 -2.16
N THR A 51 -26.64 8.54 -1.78
CA THR A 51 -26.08 7.94 -0.57
C THR A 51 -24.64 7.52 -0.77
N PHE A 52 -23.87 7.48 0.33
CA PHE A 52 -22.50 6.93 0.30
C PHE A 52 -22.47 5.48 -0.17
N GLU A 53 -23.48 4.68 0.20
CA GLU A 53 -23.60 3.30 -0.24
C GLU A 53 -23.68 3.20 -1.76
N TYR A 54 -24.54 4.00 -2.38
CA TYR A 54 -24.64 4.03 -3.84
C TYR A 54 -23.31 4.43 -4.50
N ALA A 55 -22.68 5.50 -4.00
CA ALA A 55 -21.41 5.97 -4.52
C ALA A 55 -20.28 4.94 -4.34
N MET A 56 -20.23 4.24 -3.20
CA MET A 56 -19.23 3.19 -2.94
C MET A 56 -19.45 1.98 -3.85
N LYS A 57 -20.68 1.53 -4.04
CA LYS A 57 -21.00 0.43 -4.97
C LYS A 57 -20.56 0.79 -6.39
N ARG A 58 -20.87 2.00 -6.84
CA ARG A 58 -20.43 2.52 -8.14
C ARG A 58 -18.90 2.56 -8.25
N TYR A 59 -18.20 3.04 -7.24
CA TYR A 59 -16.74 3.09 -7.19
C TYR A 59 -16.11 1.69 -7.29
N LEU A 60 -16.65 0.72 -6.56
CA LEU A 60 -16.19 -0.66 -6.59
C LEU A 60 -16.46 -1.35 -7.93
N LEU A 61 -17.45 -0.88 -8.69
CA LEU A 61 -17.81 -1.40 -10.01
C LEU A 61 -17.03 -0.75 -11.15
N GLU A 62 -16.87 0.58 -11.13
CA GLU A 62 -16.29 1.36 -12.22
C GLU A 62 -14.79 1.65 -12.06
N VAL A 63 -14.35 1.99 -10.83
CA VAL A 63 -12.98 2.49 -10.58
C VAL A 63 -12.06 1.39 -10.05
N THR A 64 -12.54 0.59 -9.11
CA THR A 64 -11.72 -0.46 -8.49
C THR A 64 -11.21 -1.50 -9.50
N PRO A 65 -11.97 -1.98 -10.50
CA PRO A 65 -11.52 -2.98 -11.46
C PRO A 65 -10.34 -2.53 -12.33
N LEU A 66 -10.16 -1.23 -12.52
CA LEU A 66 -9.03 -0.66 -13.28
C LEU A 66 -7.68 -0.76 -12.54
N LYS A 67 -7.70 -1.22 -11.29
CA LYS A 67 -6.52 -1.31 -10.42
C LYS A 67 -5.97 -2.73 -10.35
N LYS A 68 -4.74 -2.87 -9.88
CA LYS A 68 -4.13 -4.20 -9.64
C LYS A 68 -4.98 -5.06 -8.71
N ALA A 69 -5.06 -6.36 -8.95
CA ALA A 69 -5.90 -7.31 -8.20
C ALA A 69 -5.73 -7.23 -6.67
N SER A 70 -4.50 -7.00 -6.18
CA SER A 70 -4.22 -6.82 -4.76
C SER A 70 -4.86 -5.54 -4.18
N THR A 71 -4.90 -4.46 -4.96
CA THR A 71 -5.57 -3.20 -4.59
C THR A 71 -7.08 -3.39 -4.58
N GLN A 72 -7.63 -4.06 -5.60
CA GLN A 72 -9.06 -4.38 -5.66
C GLN A 72 -9.52 -5.13 -4.40
N LYS A 73 -8.77 -6.18 -4.01
CA LYS A 73 -9.07 -6.94 -2.79
C LYS A 73 -9.02 -6.07 -1.55
N THR A 74 -8.01 -5.20 -1.45
CA THR A 74 -7.84 -4.30 -0.30
C THR A 74 -8.96 -3.27 -0.22
N GLU A 75 -9.35 -2.66 -1.34
CA GLU A 75 -10.44 -1.67 -1.39
C GLU A 75 -11.78 -2.31 -1.04
N ARG A 76 -12.08 -3.52 -1.56
CA ARG A 76 -13.29 -4.27 -1.18
C ARG A 76 -13.35 -4.58 0.31
N ASN A 77 -12.24 -5.00 0.92
CA ASN A 77 -12.20 -5.27 2.35
C ASN A 77 -12.38 -3.99 3.20
N ARG A 78 -11.80 -2.86 2.75
CA ARG A 78 -11.92 -1.57 3.46
C ARG A 78 -13.29 -0.93 3.26
N SER A 79 -13.93 -1.14 2.12
CA SER A 79 -15.27 -0.61 1.87
C SER A 79 -16.31 -1.13 2.87
N ILE A 80 -16.13 -2.33 3.42
CA ILE A 80 -17.05 -2.91 4.41
C ILE A 80 -17.20 -2.01 5.63
N ILE A 81 -16.09 -1.52 6.19
CA ILE A 81 -16.14 -0.66 7.38
C ILE A 81 -16.66 0.73 7.04
N LEU A 82 -16.30 1.26 5.87
CA LEU A 82 -16.79 2.56 5.42
C LEU A 82 -18.30 2.52 5.15
N LEU A 83 -18.80 1.45 4.54
CA LEU A 83 -20.23 1.22 4.33
C LEU A 83 -20.99 1.09 5.65
N LYS A 84 -20.43 0.36 6.62
CA LYS A 84 -21.03 0.22 7.94
C LYS A 84 -21.21 1.58 8.63
N TYR A 85 -20.24 2.49 8.47
CA TYR A 85 -20.26 3.79 9.14
C TYR A 85 -21.01 4.86 8.36
N PHE A 86 -20.72 5.00 7.07
CA PHE A 86 -21.21 6.09 6.23
C PHE A 86 -22.38 5.70 5.31
N GLY A 87 -22.69 4.42 5.15
CA GLY A 87 -23.56 3.91 4.08
C GLY A 87 -24.89 4.65 3.93
N LYS A 88 -25.55 4.95 5.04
CA LYS A 88 -26.86 5.61 5.08
C LYS A 88 -26.82 7.13 4.87
N TYR A 89 -25.64 7.76 5.01
CA TYR A 89 -25.52 9.21 4.84
C TYR A 89 -25.55 9.58 3.35
N SER A 90 -26.16 10.71 3.04
CA SER A 90 -25.97 11.33 1.74
C SER A 90 -24.53 11.86 1.61
N LEU A 91 -24.02 12.00 0.39
CA LEU A 91 -22.66 12.53 0.19
C LEU A 91 -22.52 13.96 0.76
N ALA A 92 -23.58 14.76 0.70
CA ALA A 92 -23.60 16.10 1.29
C ALA A 92 -23.51 16.10 2.82
N ALA A 93 -23.97 15.05 3.49
CA ALA A 93 -23.92 14.90 4.93
C ALA A 93 -22.55 14.38 5.46
N ILE A 94 -21.64 13.97 4.57
CA ILE A 94 -20.30 13.55 4.95
C ILE A 94 -19.42 14.80 5.15
N THR A 95 -19.52 15.37 6.34
CA THR A 95 -18.78 16.59 6.75
C THR A 95 -17.38 16.23 7.29
N PRO A 96 -16.44 17.20 7.36
CA PRO A 96 -15.17 17.03 8.04
C PRO A 96 -15.31 16.57 9.49
N GLU A 97 -16.34 17.05 10.20
CA GLU A 97 -16.66 16.66 11.57
C GLU A 97 -17.00 15.17 11.66
N LEU A 98 -17.92 14.68 10.79
CA LEU A 98 -18.31 13.27 10.77
C LEU A 98 -17.12 12.36 10.41
N ILE A 99 -16.25 12.79 9.49
CA ILE A 99 -15.03 12.04 9.14
C ILE A 99 -14.03 12.03 10.30
N SER A 100 -13.89 13.14 11.02
CA SER A 100 -13.02 13.23 12.20
C SER A 100 -13.53 12.31 13.32
N LYS A 101 -14.83 12.27 13.56
CA LYS A 101 -15.46 11.35 14.50
C LYS A 101 -15.18 9.89 14.12
N PHE A 102 -15.36 9.50 12.86
CA PHE A 102 -15.00 8.17 12.37
C PHE A 102 -13.54 7.84 12.64
N ARG A 103 -12.61 8.77 12.31
CA ARG A 103 -11.18 8.60 12.56
C ARG A 103 -10.91 8.30 14.03
N ASP A 104 -11.48 9.09 14.94
CA ASP A 104 -11.18 9.03 16.36
C ASP A 104 -11.80 7.78 17.01
N GLU A 105 -13.01 7.41 16.64
CA GLU A 105 -13.64 6.15 17.05
C GLU A 105 -12.83 4.92 16.59
N ARG A 106 -12.30 4.95 15.37
CA ARG A 106 -11.43 3.88 14.84
C ARG A 106 -10.10 3.79 15.59
N LEU A 107 -9.50 4.93 15.92
CA LEU A 107 -8.26 4.97 16.70
C LEU A 107 -8.48 4.47 18.12
N ALA A 108 -9.61 4.83 18.74
CA ALA A 108 -10.00 4.36 20.06
C ALA A 108 -10.50 2.90 20.07
N GLY A 109 -10.81 2.32 18.90
CA GLY A 109 -11.31 0.95 18.77
C GLY A 109 -12.77 0.76 19.15
N LEU A 110 -13.56 1.84 19.18
CA LEU A 110 -14.98 1.81 19.53
C LEU A 110 -15.83 1.10 18.46
N ASP A 111 -15.33 0.97 17.25
CA ASP A 111 -15.95 0.25 16.14
C ASP A 111 -15.90 -1.28 16.30
N ARG A 112 -15.06 -1.78 17.22
CA ARG A 112 -14.89 -3.20 17.49
C ARG A 112 -14.63 -3.46 18.97
N ILE A 113 -15.61 -4.06 19.61
CA ILE A 113 -15.51 -4.51 21.00
C ILE A 113 -15.20 -6.02 21.00
N LYS A 114 -14.19 -6.44 21.74
CA LYS A 114 -13.88 -7.85 22.01
C LYS A 114 -13.74 -8.04 23.51
N ASP A 115 -14.44 -9.02 24.06
CA ASP A 115 -14.46 -9.31 25.49
C ASP A 115 -14.73 -8.05 26.35
N GLY A 116 -15.71 -7.23 25.92
CA GLY A 116 -16.09 -5.98 26.57
C GLY A 116 -15.07 -4.83 26.41
N LYS A 117 -13.96 -5.04 25.73
CA LYS A 117 -12.88 -4.04 25.60
C LYS A 117 -12.78 -3.48 24.16
N PRO A 118 -12.62 -2.16 24.00
CA PRO A 118 -12.31 -1.56 22.71
C PRO A 118 -11.04 -2.13 22.12
N GLN A 119 -11.02 -2.26 20.77
CA GLN A 119 -9.87 -2.79 20.02
C GLN A 119 -9.26 -1.69 19.14
N PRO A 120 -8.34 -0.84 19.67
CA PRO A 120 -7.74 0.27 18.93
C PRO A 120 -7.10 -0.15 17.61
N ARG A 121 -7.27 0.68 16.58
CA ARG A 121 -6.63 0.47 15.29
C ARG A 121 -5.32 1.23 15.21
N LYS A 122 -4.32 0.58 14.59
CA LYS A 122 -3.05 1.28 14.31
C LYS A 122 -3.31 2.51 13.43
N PRO A 123 -2.64 3.65 13.69
CA PRO A 123 -2.83 4.89 12.94
C PRO A 123 -2.76 4.71 11.42
N ASN A 124 -1.83 3.89 10.92
CA ASN A 124 -1.71 3.61 9.50
C ASN A 124 -2.92 2.85 8.93
N THR A 125 -3.60 2.01 9.70
CA THR A 125 -4.85 1.33 9.25
C THR A 125 -5.94 2.36 9.00
N VAL A 126 -6.16 3.27 9.96
CA VAL A 126 -7.15 4.34 9.84
C VAL A 126 -6.80 5.30 8.70
N ARG A 127 -5.53 5.65 8.55
CA ARG A 127 -5.03 6.46 7.42
C ARG A 127 -5.37 5.86 6.06
N LEU A 128 -5.28 4.53 5.93
CA LEU A 128 -5.61 3.82 4.70
C LEU A 128 -7.12 3.71 4.46
N ASP A 129 -7.94 3.63 5.52
CA ASP A 129 -9.40 3.70 5.40
C ASP A 129 -9.82 5.09 4.89
N LEU A 130 -9.24 6.15 5.48
CA LEU A 130 -9.44 7.53 5.03
C LEU A 130 -8.91 7.77 3.59
N ALA A 131 -7.88 7.05 3.15
CA ALA A 131 -7.38 7.16 1.78
C ALA A 131 -8.40 6.64 0.77
N LEU A 132 -9.08 5.52 1.05
CA LEU A 132 -10.14 5.01 0.18
C LEU A 132 -11.35 5.95 0.18
N LEU A 133 -11.77 6.45 1.35
CA LEU A 133 -12.84 7.44 1.46
C LEU A 133 -12.52 8.68 0.61
N GLY A 134 -11.29 9.19 0.74
CA GLY A 134 -10.83 10.36 -0.03
C GLY A 134 -10.77 10.12 -1.53
N ALA A 135 -10.37 8.92 -1.96
CA ALA A 135 -10.35 8.55 -3.36
C ALA A 135 -11.77 8.53 -3.96
N LEU A 136 -12.71 7.92 -3.27
CA LEU A 136 -14.13 7.93 -3.69
C LEU A 136 -14.69 9.35 -3.78
N LEU A 137 -14.48 10.16 -2.73
CA LEU A 137 -14.99 11.53 -2.72
C LEU A 137 -14.34 12.41 -3.78
N ASN A 138 -13.05 12.20 -4.10
CA ASN A 138 -12.40 12.87 -5.23
C ASN A 138 -13.04 12.49 -6.57
N THR A 139 -13.32 11.21 -6.79
CA THR A 139 -14.02 10.74 -8.00
C THR A 139 -15.43 11.34 -8.06
N ALA A 140 -16.15 11.39 -6.93
CA ALA A 140 -17.48 12.00 -6.85
C ALA A 140 -17.48 13.49 -7.21
N VAL A 141 -16.44 14.23 -6.81
CA VAL A 141 -16.28 15.66 -7.13
C VAL A 141 -15.84 15.87 -8.58
N LYS A 142 -14.77 15.18 -9.01
CA LYS A 142 -14.06 15.50 -10.25
C LYS A 142 -14.64 14.82 -11.48
N GLU A 143 -14.98 13.51 -11.36
CA GLU A 143 -15.39 12.69 -12.49
C GLU A 143 -16.92 12.57 -12.59
N TRP A 144 -17.58 12.28 -11.47
CA TRP A 144 -19.02 12.09 -11.47
C TRP A 144 -19.82 13.37 -11.27
N GLN A 145 -19.18 14.44 -10.86
CA GLN A 145 -19.81 15.76 -10.64
C GLN A 145 -21.11 15.68 -9.82
N LEU A 146 -21.07 14.89 -8.72
CA LEU A 146 -22.25 14.61 -7.88
C LEU A 146 -22.68 15.81 -7.00
N GLY A 147 -22.29 17.04 -7.34
CA GLY A 147 -22.74 18.22 -6.63
C GLY A 147 -22.04 18.49 -5.28
N LEU A 148 -20.90 17.86 -5.04
CA LEU A 148 -20.00 18.21 -3.94
C LEU A 148 -19.10 19.38 -4.35
N VAL A 149 -19.02 20.41 -3.52
CA VAL A 149 -18.15 21.58 -3.75
C VAL A 149 -16.68 21.21 -3.66
N MET A 150 -16.33 20.40 -2.67
CA MET A 150 -14.96 19.96 -2.42
C MET A 150 -14.96 18.61 -1.67
N ASN A 151 -13.80 17.96 -1.67
CA ASN A 151 -13.62 16.76 -0.88
C ASN A 151 -13.41 17.11 0.60
N PRO A 152 -14.35 16.79 1.51
CA PRO A 152 -14.26 17.17 2.91
C PRO A 152 -13.07 16.55 3.65
N ILE A 153 -12.49 15.47 3.12
CA ILE A 153 -11.32 14.81 3.72
C ILE A 153 -10.04 15.66 3.69
N LEU A 154 -10.02 16.69 2.85
CA LEU A 154 -8.90 17.63 2.77
C LEU A 154 -8.81 18.53 4.01
N ASN A 155 -9.93 18.70 4.71
CA ASN A 155 -10.05 19.58 5.87
C ASN A 155 -9.90 18.84 7.21
N ILE A 156 -9.42 17.60 7.19
CA ILE A 156 -9.18 16.82 8.42
C ILE A 156 -7.69 16.50 8.60
N ARG A 157 -7.27 16.43 9.85
CA ARG A 157 -5.94 15.92 10.20
C ARG A 157 -5.92 14.40 10.03
N ARG A 158 -5.04 13.90 9.16
CA ARG A 158 -4.84 12.46 8.99
C ARG A 158 -3.89 11.92 10.07
N PRO A 159 -4.12 10.69 10.57
CA PRO A 159 -3.18 10.05 11.49
C PRO A 159 -1.80 9.91 10.86
N SER A 160 -0.74 10.07 11.68
CA SER A 160 0.63 9.80 11.23
C SER A 160 0.79 8.31 10.86
N PRO A 161 1.54 7.97 9.82
CA PRO A 161 1.83 6.58 9.49
C PRO A 161 2.65 5.85 10.56
N GLY A 162 3.21 6.58 11.54
CA GLY A 162 4.18 6.10 12.50
C GLY A 162 5.61 6.08 11.93
N ALA A 163 6.57 5.83 12.80
CA ALA A 163 7.95 5.59 12.40
C ALA A 163 8.03 4.34 11.51
N GLY A 164 8.91 4.36 10.53
CA GLY A 164 9.25 3.19 9.76
C GLY A 164 9.81 2.09 10.66
N ARG A 165 9.75 0.85 10.21
CA ARG A 165 10.37 -0.27 10.92
C ARG A 165 11.83 -0.36 10.53
N ASP A 166 12.72 -0.44 11.54
CA ASP A 166 14.18 -0.48 11.43
C ASP A 166 14.79 -1.76 12.06
N ARG A 167 13.96 -2.77 12.33
CA ARG A 167 14.35 -4.04 12.96
C ARG A 167 15.35 -4.79 12.08
N ARG A 168 16.52 -5.07 12.63
CA ARG A 168 17.60 -5.88 12.04
C ARG A 168 17.81 -7.15 12.85
N LEU A 169 18.42 -8.17 12.25
CA LEU A 169 18.86 -9.37 12.97
C LEU A 169 20.14 -9.06 13.77
N THR A 170 20.22 -9.59 14.98
CA THR A 170 21.52 -9.71 15.64
C THR A 170 22.30 -10.89 15.00
N PRO A 171 23.63 -10.95 15.15
CA PRO A 171 24.43 -12.07 14.61
C PRO A 171 23.90 -13.44 15.09
N ASP A 172 23.57 -13.57 16.37
CA ASP A 172 23.00 -14.79 16.94
C ASP A 172 21.61 -15.14 16.38
N GLU A 173 20.74 -14.13 16.21
CA GLU A 173 19.42 -14.34 15.58
C GLU A 173 19.57 -14.79 14.14
N GLU A 174 20.51 -14.24 13.40
CA GLU A 174 20.80 -14.63 12.03
C GLU A 174 21.30 -16.07 11.93
N GLU A 175 22.26 -16.43 12.77
CA GLU A 175 22.80 -17.79 12.82
C GLU A 175 21.67 -18.82 13.08
N ARG A 176 20.87 -18.58 14.11
CA ARG A 176 19.72 -19.45 14.46
C ARG A 176 18.71 -19.51 13.31
N LEU A 177 18.41 -18.38 12.67
CA LEU A 177 17.48 -18.33 11.54
C LEU A 177 18.01 -19.12 10.36
N MET A 178 19.27 -18.92 9.97
CA MET A 178 19.89 -19.60 8.83
C MET A 178 20.00 -21.10 9.07
N ALA A 179 20.34 -21.52 10.28
CA ALA A 179 20.34 -22.93 10.67
C ALA A 179 18.94 -23.56 10.58
N ALA A 180 17.92 -22.88 11.13
CA ALA A 180 16.55 -23.38 11.12
C ALA A 180 15.95 -23.51 9.71
N VAL A 181 16.18 -22.53 8.82
CA VAL A 181 15.67 -22.61 7.44
C VAL A 181 16.43 -23.64 6.60
N LYS A 182 17.72 -23.89 6.88
CA LYS A 182 18.53 -24.92 6.22
C LYS A 182 18.08 -26.34 6.59
N LEU A 183 17.70 -26.55 7.85
CA LEU A 183 17.21 -27.84 8.35
C LEU A 183 15.74 -28.13 8.00
N HIS A 184 15.02 -27.15 7.46
CA HIS A 184 13.62 -27.33 7.11
C HIS A 184 13.46 -28.34 5.98
N SER A 185 12.47 -29.24 6.08
CA SER A 185 12.21 -30.32 5.12
C SER A 185 11.96 -29.84 3.66
N ASN A 186 11.40 -28.63 3.51
CA ASN A 186 11.27 -27.99 2.18
C ASN A 186 12.41 -26.99 1.97
N PRO A 187 13.39 -27.31 1.10
CA PRO A 187 14.57 -26.47 0.88
C PRO A 187 14.25 -25.11 0.25
N MET A 188 13.08 -24.98 -0.40
CA MET A 188 12.69 -23.70 -1.04
C MET A 188 12.69 -22.54 -0.05
N LEU A 189 12.36 -22.76 1.22
CA LEU A 189 12.37 -21.68 2.20
C LEU A 189 13.78 -21.15 2.46
N GLY A 190 14.77 -22.03 2.59
CA GLY A 190 16.17 -21.66 2.76
C GLY A 190 16.69 -20.83 1.57
N TRP A 191 16.39 -21.27 0.35
CA TRP A 191 16.77 -20.54 -0.87
C TRP A 191 16.08 -19.16 -0.95
N ILE A 192 14.78 -19.08 -0.61
CA ILE A 192 14.03 -17.82 -0.60
C ILE A 192 14.63 -16.82 0.42
N VAL A 193 15.00 -17.28 1.61
CA VAL A 193 15.62 -16.46 2.66
C VAL A 193 16.99 -15.98 2.23
N CYS A 194 17.83 -16.88 1.72
CA CYS A 194 19.15 -16.55 1.17
C CYS A 194 19.04 -15.46 0.08
N ILE A 195 18.21 -15.69 -0.93
CA ILE A 195 18.02 -14.73 -2.02
C ILE A 195 17.51 -13.38 -1.49
N ALA A 196 16.63 -13.37 -0.48
CA ALA A 196 16.11 -12.12 0.10
C ALA A 196 17.22 -11.27 0.75
N VAL A 197 18.13 -11.92 1.51
CA VAL A 197 19.26 -11.26 2.19
C VAL A 197 20.32 -10.81 1.19
N GLU A 198 20.58 -11.61 0.16
CA GLU A 198 21.65 -11.36 -0.81
C GLU A 198 21.28 -10.33 -1.90
N THR A 199 19.99 -10.16 -2.19
CA THR A 199 19.55 -9.37 -3.36
C THR A 199 18.64 -8.21 -2.99
N SER A 200 18.20 -8.10 -1.76
CA SER A 200 17.17 -7.16 -1.31
C SER A 200 15.85 -7.23 -2.10
N MET A 201 15.57 -8.29 -2.85
CA MET A 201 14.31 -8.48 -3.58
C MET A 201 13.11 -8.52 -2.63
N ARG A 202 11.95 -8.06 -3.09
CA ARG A 202 10.71 -8.18 -2.32
C ARG A 202 10.23 -9.64 -2.26
N SER A 203 9.60 -10.05 -1.16
CA SER A 203 9.09 -11.41 -1.03
C SER A 203 8.20 -11.85 -2.20
N SER A 204 7.36 -10.94 -2.72
CA SER A 204 6.55 -11.23 -3.89
C SER A 204 7.35 -11.39 -5.17
N GLU A 205 8.44 -10.64 -5.34
CA GLU A 205 9.33 -10.76 -6.50
C GLU A 205 10.05 -12.11 -6.50
N ILE A 206 10.53 -12.56 -5.31
CA ILE A 206 11.16 -13.87 -5.15
C ILE A 206 10.14 -14.98 -5.35
N SER A 207 9.01 -14.95 -4.65
CA SER A 207 8.03 -16.04 -4.69
C SER A 207 7.37 -16.23 -6.05
N THR A 208 7.24 -15.15 -6.85
CA THR A 208 6.67 -15.23 -8.21
C THR A 208 7.71 -15.36 -9.31
N LEU A 209 8.99 -15.58 -8.95
CA LEU A 209 10.09 -15.66 -9.89
C LEU A 209 9.91 -16.85 -10.85
N ARG A 210 10.16 -16.62 -12.12
CA ARG A 210 10.06 -17.59 -13.21
C ARG A 210 11.43 -17.96 -13.77
N ARG A 211 11.55 -19.15 -14.34
CA ARG A 211 12.80 -19.62 -14.97
C ARG A 211 13.32 -18.64 -16.01
N SER A 212 12.44 -18.14 -16.87
CA SER A 212 12.77 -17.20 -17.95
C SER A 212 13.36 -15.86 -17.48
N GLN A 213 13.24 -15.55 -16.19
CA GLN A 213 13.74 -14.32 -15.59
C GLN A 213 15.18 -14.45 -15.07
N VAL A 214 15.68 -15.67 -14.88
CA VAL A 214 17.00 -15.95 -14.29
C VAL A 214 18.01 -16.27 -15.37
N LEU A 215 19.08 -15.49 -15.43
CA LEU A 215 20.22 -15.67 -16.35
C LEU A 215 21.47 -15.95 -15.51
N LEU A 216 21.67 -17.24 -15.17
CA LEU A 216 22.78 -17.66 -14.30
C LEU A 216 24.15 -17.34 -14.90
N ASP A 217 24.32 -17.52 -16.20
CA ASP A 217 25.58 -17.23 -16.91
C ASP A 217 26.02 -15.77 -16.74
N ARG A 218 25.04 -14.87 -16.61
CA ARG A 218 25.26 -13.44 -16.42
C ARG A 218 25.15 -13.01 -14.96
N LYS A 219 24.79 -13.93 -14.06
CA LYS A 219 24.51 -13.68 -12.65
C LYS A 219 23.51 -12.55 -12.42
N ILE A 220 22.40 -12.57 -13.16
CA ILE A 220 21.35 -11.55 -13.05
C ILE A 220 19.94 -12.17 -13.04
N VAL A 221 19.00 -11.44 -12.40
CA VAL A 221 17.56 -11.67 -12.50
C VAL A 221 16.90 -10.46 -13.14
N ARG A 222 16.08 -10.69 -14.17
CA ARG A 222 15.28 -9.67 -14.83
C ARG A 222 13.87 -9.65 -14.22
N LEU A 223 13.51 -8.58 -13.55
CA LEU A 223 12.19 -8.39 -12.99
C LEU A 223 11.35 -7.51 -13.91
N PHE A 224 10.32 -8.14 -14.48
CA PHE A 224 9.31 -7.45 -15.29
C PHE A 224 8.09 -7.17 -14.41
N ASP A 225 7.40 -6.07 -14.68
CA ASP A 225 6.09 -5.77 -14.07
C ASP A 225 6.08 -5.76 -12.53
N THR A 226 7.10 -5.13 -11.92
CA THR A 226 7.18 -5.00 -10.46
C THR A 226 6.00 -4.21 -9.89
N LYS A 227 5.77 -4.30 -8.58
CA LYS A 227 4.72 -3.53 -7.87
C LYS A 227 4.71 -2.03 -8.23
N ASN A 228 5.84 -1.53 -8.71
CA ASN A 228 6.06 -0.11 -9.04
C ASN A 228 6.05 0.19 -10.55
N THR A 229 5.66 -0.77 -11.41
CA THR A 229 5.58 -0.63 -12.88
C THR A 229 6.91 -0.37 -13.60
N SER A 230 8.05 -0.45 -12.94
CA SER A 230 9.38 -0.36 -13.56
C SER A 230 10.04 -1.72 -13.60
N SER A 231 10.48 -2.14 -14.78
CA SER A 231 11.40 -3.29 -14.92
C SER A 231 12.75 -2.95 -14.30
N ARG A 232 13.42 -3.93 -13.69
CA ARG A 232 14.79 -3.77 -13.24
C ARG A 232 15.55 -5.08 -13.33
N THR A 233 16.85 -4.97 -13.42
CA THR A 233 17.77 -6.10 -13.34
C THR A 233 18.44 -6.11 -11.97
N VAL A 234 18.43 -7.27 -11.32
CA VAL A 234 19.03 -7.48 -10.00
C VAL A 234 20.27 -8.33 -10.17
N PRO A 235 21.45 -7.84 -9.78
CA PRO A 235 22.67 -8.65 -9.77
C PRO A 235 22.60 -9.70 -8.67
N LEU A 236 23.23 -10.84 -8.88
CA LEU A 236 23.30 -11.97 -7.95
C LEU A 236 24.71 -12.07 -7.37
N SER A 237 24.79 -12.14 -6.05
CA SER A 237 26.01 -12.60 -5.37
C SER A 237 26.27 -14.07 -5.73
N PRO A 238 27.49 -14.57 -5.52
CA PRO A 238 27.80 -15.98 -5.72
C PRO A 238 26.81 -16.92 -4.99
N LEU A 239 26.48 -16.60 -3.74
CA LEU A 239 25.57 -17.38 -2.91
C LEU A 239 24.12 -17.33 -3.44
N ALA A 240 23.63 -16.16 -3.86
CA ALA A 240 22.32 -16.05 -4.48
C ALA A 240 22.20 -16.82 -5.80
N ALA A 241 23.26 -16.79 -6.61
CA ALA A 241 23.33 -17.54 -7.87
C ALA A 241 23.32 -19.06 -7.61
N GLU A 242 24.04 -19.52 -6.61
CA GLU A 242 24.06 -20.93 -6.17
C GLU A 242 22.70 -21.36 -5.67
N CYS A 243 22.05 -20.59 -4.80
CA CYS A 243 20.70 -20.88 -4.34
C CYS A 243 19.69 -20.97 -5.49
N LEU A 244 19.77 -20.09 -6.48
CA LEU A 244 18.91 -20.15 -7.66
C LEU A 244 19.24 -21.35 -8.56
N LYS A 245 20.50 -21.74 -8.68
CA LYS A 245 20.91 -22.96 -9.39
C LYS A 245 20.26 -24.19 -8.76
N TYR A 246 20.42 -24.38 -7.45
CA TYR A 246 19.76 -25.49 -6.73
C TYR A 246 18.23 -25.47 -6.86
N ALA A 247 17.62 -24.30 -6.84
CA ALA A 247 16.18 -24.19 -7.00
C ALA A 247 15.70 -24.54 -8.42
N LEU A 248 16.53 -24.26 -9.45
CA LEU A 248 16.26 -24.60 -10.84
C LEU A 248 16.50 -26.08 -11.14
N GLU A 249 17.49 -26.69 -10.50
CA GLU A 249 17.88 -28.08 -10.63
C GLU A 249 17.15 -29.03 -9.65
N ASN A 250 16.22 -28.49 -8.84
CA ASN A 250 15.48 -29.28 -7.84
C ASN A 250 14.75 -30.46 -8.50
N PRO A 251 15.09 -31.72 -8.15
CA PRO A 251 14.55 -32.92 -8.82
C PRO A 251 13.03 -33.11 -8.62
N VAL A 252 12.47 -32.55 -7.57
CA VAL A 252 11.01 -32.60 -7.33
C VAL A 252 10.24 -31.48 -8.05
N ARG A 253 10.91 -30.76 -8.94
CA ARG A 253 10.30 -29.66 -9.68
C ARG A 253 9.26 -30.18 -10.66
N PRO A 254 8.00 -29.69 -10.60
CA PRO A 254 6.96 -30.07 -11.54
C PRO A 254 7.16 -29.45 -12.92
N ILE A 255 6.70 -30.16 -13.96
CA ILE A 255 6.80 -29.72 -15.35
C ILE A 255 5.70 -28.69 -15.69
N ASP A 256 4.61 -28.69 -14.93
CA ASP A 256 3.40 -27.90 -15.18
C ASP A 256 3.49 -26.42 -14.76
N THR A 257 4.66 -25.95 -14.36
CA THR A 257 4.86 -24.56 -13.95
C THR A 257 6.24 -24.00 -14.30
N ASP A 258 6.27 -22.73 -14.66
CA ASP A 258 7.49 -21.94 -14.85
C ASP A 258 7.97 -21.26 -13.55
N LEU A 259 7.21 -21.33 -12.47
CA LEU A 259 7.60 -20.79 -11.18
C LEU A 259 8.83 -21.52 -10.63
N ILE A 260 9.80 -20.79 -10.10
CA ILE A 260 10.96 -21.39 -9.40
C ILE A 260 10.53 -21.89 -8.03
N PHE A 261 9.75 -21.06 -7.31
CA PHE A 261 9.21 -21.40 -5.99
C PHE A 261 7.71 -21.64 -6.10
N PHE A 262 7.36 -22.90 -6.15
CA PHE A 262 6.00 -23.36 -6.45
C PHE A 262 5.34 -24.01 -5.24
N GLY A 263 4.04 -23.82 -5.15
CA GLY A 263 3.17 -24.52 -4.21
C GLY A 263 2.40 -25.65 -4.86
N GLU A 264 1.59 -26.35 -4.08
CA GLU A 264 0.70 -27.38 -4.59
C GLU A 264 -0.38 -26.81 -5.51
N PRO A 265 -0.88 -27.58 -6.48
CA PRO A 265 -1.94 -27.14 -7.37
C PRO A 265 -3.23 -26.88 -6.61
N GLY A 266 -3.90 -25.78 -6.94
CA GLY A 266 -5.20 -25.44 -6.39
C GLY A 266 -6.32 -26.33 -6.98
N LYS A 267 -7.58 -26.07 -6.57
CA LYS A 267 -8.76 -26.75 -7.13
C LYS A 267 -8.89 -26.59 -8.64
N ASP A 268 -8.34 -25.50 -9.18
CA ASP A 268 -8.26 -25.17 -10.59
C ASP A 268 -7.07 -25.83 -11.32
N LYS A 269 -6.39 -26.79 -10.66
CA LYS A 269 -5.19 -27.48 -11.12
C LYS A 269 -4.01 -26.56 -11.46
N LYS A 270 -4.08 -25.26 -11.14
CA LYS A 270 -2.99 -24.31 -11.36
C LYS A 270 -2.12 -24.18 -10.12
N ARG A 271 -0.80 -24.24 -10.31
CA ARG A 271 0.14 -23.98 -9.22
C ARG A 271 0.27 -22.48 -8.97
N ARG A 272 0.33 -22.15 -7.69
CA ARG A 272 0.58 -20.80 -7.20
C ARG A 272 1.97 -20.70 -6.59
N PRO A 273 2.51 -19.50 -6.41
CA PRO A 273 3.76 -19.31 -5.68
C PRO A 273 3.72 -20.01 -4.31
N TYR A 274 4.85 -20.52 -3.88
CA TYR A 274 4.99 -21.14 -2.57
C TYR A 274 4.59 -20.19 -1.45
N ASN A 275 3.59 -20.58 -0.67
CA ASN A 275 3.12 -19.81 0.47
C ASN A 275 3.80 -20.27 1.75
N PHE A 276 4.90 -19.64 2.10
CA PHE A 276 5.70 -19.97 3.27
C PHE A 276 5.30 -19.20 4.55
N ASN A 277 4.25 -18.38 4.53
CA ASN A 277 3.92 -17.50 5.66
C ASN A 277 3.71 -18.24 6.98
N LYS A 278 3.03 -19.39 6.95
CA LYS A 278 2.79 -20.21 8.15
C LYS A 278 4.10 -20.84 8.65
N VAL A 279 4.88 -21.39 7.74
CA VAL A 279 6.18 -22.00 8.05
C VAL A 279 7.14 -20.95 8.61
N TRP A 280 7.22 -19.79 7.98
CA TRP A 280 8.01 -18.66 8.47
C TRP A 280 7.60 -18.22 9.88
N ALA A 281 6.31 -18.15 10.18
CA ALA A 281 5.81 -17.81 11.51
C ALA A 281 6.21 -18.85 12.57
N ASN A 282 6.13 -20.15 12.23
CA ASN A 282 6.52 -21.24 13.13
C ASN A 282 8.04 -21.19 13.42
N ILE A 283 8.88 -21.14 12.38
CA ILE A 283 10.34 -21.05 12.54
C ILE A 283 10.73 -19.88 13.45
N LYS A 284 10.18 -18.68 13.21
CA LYS A 284 10.47 -17.53 14.06
C LYS A 284 10.11 -17.75 15.53
N LYS A 285 9.00 -18.41 15.78
CA LYS A 285 8.57 -18.76 17.13
C LYS A 285 9.54 -19.75 17.76
N ASP A 286 9.90 -20.79 17.01
CA ASP A 286 10.77 -21.87 17.50
C ASP A 286 12.18 -21.37 17.86
N ILE A 287 12.68 -20.36 17.11
CA ILE A 287 13.99 -19.73 17.39
C ILE A 287 13.91 -18.49 18.28
N GLY A 288 12.73 -18.11 18.79
CA GLY A 288 12.56 -16.96 19.68
C GLY A 288 12.72 -15.58 19.01
N VAL A 289 12.47 -15.47 17.70
CA VAL A 289 12.62 -14.22 16.91
C VAL A 289 11.25 -13.76 16.38
N GLU A 290 10.24 -13.70 17.25
CA GLU A 290 8.85 -13.46 16.82
C GLU A 290 8.63 -12.09 16.18
N ASP A 291 9.27 -11.03 16.70
CA ASP A 291 9.17 -9.67 16.14
C ASP A 291 10.13 -9.45 14.97
N PHE A 292 10.16 -10.38 14.03
CA PHE A 292 10.88 -10.24 12.78
C PHE A 292 9.98 -10.64 11.60
N ARG A 293 9.87 -9.79 10.60
CA ARG A 293 9.06 -10.03 9.41
C ARG A 293 9.93 -10.43 8.24
N PHE A 294 9.41 -11.20 7.31
CA PHE A 294 10.15 -11.55 6.10
C PHE A 294 10.64 -10.30 5.33
N HIS A 295 9.87 -9.21 5.37
CA HIS A 295 10.29 -7.95 4.71
C HIS A 295 11.50 -7.29 5.39
N ASP A 296 11.76 -7.61 6.65
CA ASP A 296 12.91 -7.06 7.39
C ASP A 296 14.24 -7.65 6.85
N LEU A 297 14.22 -8.83 6.19
CA LEU A 297 15.38 -9.37 5.44
C LEU A 297 15.82 -8.43 4.31
N ARG A 298 14.87 -7.77 3.65
CA ARG A 298 15.19 -6.76 2.65
C ARG A 298 15.81 -5.51 3.28
N HIS A 299 15.35 -5.12 4.48
CA HIS A 299 15.96 -4.04 5.22
C HIS A 299 17.39 -4.41 5.59
N GLU A 300 17.62 -5.63 6.04
CA GLU A 300 18.94 -6.18 6.33
C GLU A 300 19.86 -6.11 5.10
N ALA A 301 19.41 -6.63 3.95
CA ALA A 301 20.19 -6.61 2.70
C ALA A 301 20.59 -5.19 2.28
N VAL A 302 19.65 -4.24 2.33
CA VAL A 302 19.93 -2.84 1.96
C VAL A 302 20.91 -2.20 2.93
N SER A 303 20.77 -2.46 4.23
CA SER A 303 21.73 -1.97 5.25
C SER A 303 23.12 -2.51 4.97
N ARG A 304 23.28 -3.79 4.65
CA ARG A 304 24.58 -4.40 4.31
C ARG A 304 25.22 -3.79 3.07
N PHE A 305 24.41 -3.51 2.02
CA PHE A 305 24.93 -2.83 0.84
C PHE A 305 25.48 -1.45 1.16
N VAL A 306 24.76 -0.67 1.98
CA VAL A 306 25.20 0.67 2.40
C VAL A 306 26.43 0.58 3.32
N GLU A 307 26.41 -0.31 4.31
CA GLU A 307 27.50 -0.49 5.28
C GLU A 307 28.80 -1.02 4.65
N SER A 308 28.70 -1.83 3.59
CA SER A 308 29.88 -2.33 2.88
C SER A 308 30.72 -1.21 2.26
N GLY A 309 30.12 -0.05 1.96
CA GLY A 309 30.79 1.06 1.28
C GLY A 309 31.20 0.75 -0.18
N LEU A 310 30.85 -0.43 -0.71
CA LEU A 310 31.21 -0.86 -2.06
C LEU A 310 30.29 -0.31 -3.14
N PHE A 311 29.09 0.14 -2.74
CA PHE A 311 28.05 0.63 -3.64
C PHE A 311 27.73 2.08 -3.32
N SER A 312 27.56 2.89 -4.35
CA SER A 312 26.96 4.21 -4.21
C SER A 312 25.48 4.10 -3.89
N ASP A 313 24.90 5.13 -3.28
CA ASP A 313 23.47 5.20 -2.97
C ASP A 313 22.59 4.97 -4.21
N GLN A 314 23.04 5.45 -5.39
CA GLN A 314 22.33 5.26 -6.66
C GLN A 314 22.32 3.80 -7.08
N GLU A 315 23.43 3.08 -6.91
CA GLU A 315 23.52 1.64 -7.20
C GLU A 315 22.66 0.83 -6.24
N VAL A 316 22.67 1.16 -4.95
CA VAL A 316 21.78 0.52 -3.95
C VAL A 316 20.31 0.76 -4.31
N VAL A 317 19.94 1.96 -4.75
CA VAL A 317 18.58 2.26 -5.25
C VAL A 317 18.25 1.42 -6.47
N ALA A 318 19.16 1.29 -7.42
CA ALA A 318 18.96 0.49 -8.65
C ALA A 318 18.77 -1.00 -8.32
N ILE A 319 19.63 -1.58 -7.48
CA ILE A 319 19.55 -2.98 -7.03
C ILE A 319 18.25 -3.24 -6.30
N SER A 320 17.99 -2.43 -5.29
CA SER A 320 16.82 -2.62 -4.40
C SER A 320 15.49 -2.21 -5.04
N GLY A 321 15.50 -1.32 -6.03
CA GLY A 321 14.31 -0.78 -6.67
C GLY A 321 13.50 0.13 -5.73
N HIS A 322 14.17 0.95 -4.93
CA HIS A 322 13.55 2.07 -4.24
C HIS A 322 13.22 3.18 -5.23
N LYS A 323 12.07 3.86 -5.06
CA LYS A 323 11.62 4.90 -6.00
C LYS A 323 12.29 6.26 -5.76
N SER A 324 12.86 6.47 -4.61
CA SER A 324 13.49 7.74 -4.23
C SER A 324 14.62 7.52 -3.24
N MET A 325 15.60 8.41 -3.28
CA MET A 325 16.70 8.48 -2.32
C MET A 325 16.19 8.71 -0.88
N GLN A 326 15.07 9.41 -0.72
CA GLN A 326 14.45 9.60 0.60
C GLN A 326 14.07 8.27 1.28
N MET A 327 13.70 7.24 0.49
CA MET A 327 13.43 5.91 1.03
C MET A 327 14.71 5.20 1.50
N LEU A 328 15.87 5.55 0.92
CA LEU A 328 17.17 5.00 1.31
C LEU A 328 17.74 5.68 2.57
N ARG A 329 17.40 6.93 2.85
CA ARG A 329 17.94 7.70 4.00
C ARG A 329 17.86 6.97 5.34
N ARG A 330 16.91 6.09 5.55
CA ARG A 330 16.81 5.28 6.77
C ARG A 330 17.96 4.27 6.95
N TYR A 331 18.70 3.97 5.89
CA TYR A 331 19.83 3.05 5.90
C TYR A 331 21.16 3.77 5.86
N THR A 332 21.18 5.04 5.50
CA THR A 332 22.35 5.89 5.44
C THR A 332 22.60 6.58 6.79
N HIS A 333 22.56 5.83 7.89
CA HIS A 333 23.08 6.31 9.17
C HIS A 333 24.62 6.29 9.07
N LEU A 334 25.17 7.26 8.33
CA LEU A 334 26.60 7.51 8.30
C LEU A 334 27.00 7.89 9.72
N LYS A 335 27.68 7.00 10.40
CA LYS A 335 28.35 7.36 11.67
C LYS A 335 29.41 8.38 11.35
N ALA A 336 29.53 9.39 12.19
CA ALA A 336 30.56 10.41 11.97
C ALA A 336 31.97 9.79 11.90
N GLU A 337 32.20 8.71 12.65
CA GLU A 337 33.46 7.95 12.67
C GLU A 337 33.78 7.37 11.29
N ASP A 338 32.77 6.79 10.56
CA ASP A 338 32.98 6.24 9.23
C ASP A 338 33.33 7.33 8.20
N LEU A 339 32.90 8.57 8.43
CA LEU A 339 33.24 9.72 7.59
C LEU A 339 34.67 10.22 7.88
N VAL A 340 35.09 10.21 9.13
CA VAL A 340 36.49 10.58 9.50
C VAL A 340 37.47 9.66 8.78
N ASP A 341 37.29 8.35 8.86
CA ASP A 341 38.15 7.37 8.19
C ASP A 341 38.25 7.58 6.69
N ARG A 342 37.14 8.05 6.07
CA ARG A 342 37.12 8.37 4.64
C ARG A 342 37.81 9.71 4.34
N MET A 343 37.66 10.70 5.21
CA MET A 343 38.31 12.00 5.07
C MET A 343 39.82 11.88 5.22
N ASP A 344 40.32 11.02 6.13
CA ASP A 344 41.75 10.76 6.32
C ASP A 344 42.40 10.12 5.09
N LYS A 345 41.61 9.42 4.25
CA LYS A 345 42.09 8.84 2.98
C LYS A 345 42.12 9.84 1.80
N ILE A 346 41.62 11.04 1.99
CA ILE A 346 41.73 12.11 0.97
C ILE A 346 43.18 12.59 0.99
N LYS A 347 43.94 12.23 -0.04
CA LYS A 347 45.28 12.77 -0.22
C LYS A 347 45.19 14.29 -0.29
N LYS A 348 45.91 14.99 0.65
CA LYS A 348 46.10 16.43 0.53
C LYS A 348 46.76 16.70 -0.83
N PRO A 349 46.22 17.66 -1.62
CA PRO A 349 46.97 18.09 -2.82
C PRO A 349 48.36 18.57 -2.36
N ALA A 350 49.37 18.10 -3.06
CA ALA A 350 50.77 18.45 -2.84
C ALA A 350 51.01 19.94 -3.10
#